data_f5b0477a37133202679f34e170dcdd69
#
_entry.id   f5b0477a37133202679f34e170dcdd69
#
_cell.length_a   1.000
_cell.length_b   1.000
_cell.length_c   1.000
_cell.angle_alpha   90.00
_cell.angle_beta   90.00
_cell.angle_gamma   90.00
#
_symmetry.space_group_name_H-M   'P 1'
#
loop_
_entity.id
_entity.type
_entity.pdbx_description
1 polymer ?
#
loop_
_entity_poly.entity_id
_entity_poly.type
_entity_poly.pdbx_seq_one_letter_code
_entity_poly.pdbx_strand_id
1 'polypeptide(L)'
;GSDPSRINVTLNGIPFNDAESQGTFFVDMPDISSSVNSIQIQRGIGTSSNGAGSFGASINLSTNEVNNESYAELNNSYGSFNTWKNTLKFGTGLLSNHFLIDGRFSRITSDGYIDRATSNLESFYVSAAYINSHSSLRFNLISGKEKTYQAWNGVPENYLDSARTFNSSGTEKPGTPYANETDNYIQTHYQLFYNQKINSALSFNVAGFLVRGKG
;
A
#
# COMPACT_ATOMS: atom_id res chain seq x y z
N GLY A 1 -2.19 -24.48 -0.14
CA GLY A 1 -1.68 -23.12 -0.28
C GLY A 1 -1.61 -22.43 1.06
N SER A 2 -0.85 -21.36 1.14
CA SER A 2 -0.77 -20.55 2.36
C SER A 2 -1.95 -19.60 2.41
N ASP A 3 -2.58 -19.51 3.56
CA ASP A 3 -3.57 -18.50 3.88
C ASP A 3 -2.87 -17.11 3.98
N PRO A 4 -3.49 -16.00 3.53
CA PRO A 4 -2.92 -14.65 3.66
C PRO A 4 -2.49 -14.30 5.10
N SER A 5 -3.17 -14.80 6.11
CA SER A 5 -2.81 -14.61 7.53
C SER A 5 -1.47 -15.25 7.94
N ARG A 6 -0.91 -16.10 7.07
CA ARG A 6 0.40 -16.75 7.27
C ARG A 6 1.53 -16.06 6.52
N ILE A 7 1.23 -14.95 5.88
CA ILE A 7 2.21 -14.11 5.17
C ILE A 7 2.40 -12.84 5.97
N ASN A 8 3.60 -12.64 6.47
CA ASN A 8 3.95 -11.40 7.16
C ASN A 8 4.37 -10.35 6.14
N VAL A 9 3.75 -9.19 6.19
CA VAL A 9 4.11 -8.03 5.37
C VAL A 9 4.61 -6.91 6.26
N THR A 10 5.74 -6.33 5.92
CA THR A 10 6.24 -5.14 6.59
C THR A 10 6.45 -4.00 5.61
N LEU A 11 6.24 -2.79 6.08
CA LEU A 11 6.55 -1.56 5.37
C LEU A 11 7.58 -0.76 6.19
N ASN A 12 8.81 -0.67 5.67
CA ASN A 12 9.96 -0.08 6.40
C ASN A 12 10.27 -0.78 7.73
N GLY A 13 10.03 -2.10 7.82
CA GLY A 13 10.20 -2.88 9.05
C GLY A 13 9.04 -2.77 10.04
N ILE A 14 8.01 -1.96 9.75
CA ILE A 14 6.79 -1.84 10.56
C ILE A 14 5.77 -2.87 10.06
N PRO A 15 5.09 -3.64 10.95
CA PRO A 15 4.03 -4.56 10.55
C PRO A 15 2.94 -3.85 9.73
N PHE A 16 2.57 -4.47 8.63
CA PHE A 16 1.54 -3.97 7.71
C PHE A 16 0.27 -4.83 7.75
N ASN A 17 0.37 -6.06 8.25
CA ASN A 17 -0.79 -6.91 8.48
C ASN A 17 -1.75 -6.22 9.46
N ASP A 18 -3.02 -6.30 9.16
CA ASP A 18 -4.10 -5.84 10.04
C ASP A 18 -4.07 -6.61 11.38
N ALA A 19 -4.26 -5.89 12.48
CA ALA A 19 -4.10 -6.45 13.82
C ALA A 19 -5.22 -7.45 14.19
N GLU A 20 -6.40 -7.32 13.58
CA GLU A 20 -7.57 -8.16 13.86
C GLU A 20 -7.62 -9.38 12.92
N SER A 21 -7.61 -9.14 11.62
CA SER A 21 -7.73 -10.20 10.60
C SER A 21 -6.42 -10.93 10.31
N GLN A 22 -5.28 -10.37 10.72
CA GLN A 22 -3.92 -10.84 10.38
C GLN A 22 -3.61 -10.84 8.87
N GLY A 23 -4.54 -10.35 8.06
CA GLY A 23 -4.39 -10.24 6.61
C GLY A 23 -3.72 -8.93 6.17
N THR A 24 -3.42 -8.83 4.90
CA THR A 24 -2.96 -7.59 4.27
C THR A 24 -3.86 -7.25 3.10
N PHE A 25 -4.45 -6.07 3.14
CA PHE A 25 -5.36 -5.56 2.12
C PHE A 25 -4.66 -4.43 1.35
N PHE A 26 -4.03 -4.78 0.22
CA PHE A 26 -3.31 -3.78 -0.58
C PHE A 26 -4.22 -2.76 -1.25
N VAL A 27 -5.53 -3.04 -1.35
CA VAL A 27 -6.52 -2.09 -1.86
C VAL A 27 -6.64 -0.86 -0.96
N ASP A 28 -6.44 -1.03 0.36
CA ASP A 28 -6.45 0.07 1.35
C ASP A 28 -5.26 1.03 1.18
N MET A 29 -4.23 0.59 0.45
CA MET A 29 -3.01 1.35 0.17
C MET A 29 -2.70 1.38 -1.33
N PRO A 30 -3.59 1.99 -2.14
CA PRO A 30 -3.48 1.95 -3.58
C PRO A 30 -2.15 2.50 -4.07
N ASP A 31 -1.59 1.84 -5.08
CA ASP A 31 -0.33 2.24 -5.72
C ASP A 31 0.87 2.39 -4.76
N ILE A 32 0.85 1.68 -3.62
CA ILE A 32 2.00 1.69 -2.69
C ILE A 32 3.29 1.26 -3.39
N SER A 33 3.21 0.35 -4.35
CA SER A 33 4.33 -0.14 -5.15
C SER A 33 5.10 0.98 -5.85
N SER A 34 4.42 2.06 -6.25
CA SER A 34 5.07 3.22 -6.87
C SER A 34 5.94 4.04 -5.90
N SER A 35 5.82 3.83 -4.58
CA SER A 35 6.70 4.42 -3.57
C SER A 35 7.78 3.44 -3.08
N VAL A 36 7.68 2.17 -3.42
CA VAL A 36 8.60 1.14 -2.93
C VAL A 36 9.88 1.14 -3.76
N ASN A 37 11.01 1.22 -3.09
CA ASN A 37 12.35 1.16 -3.68
C ASN A 37 12.88 -0.28 -3.71
N SER A 38 12.49 -1.09 -2.71
CA SER A 38 12.94 -2.46 -2.57
C SER A 38 11.84 -3.37 -2.06
N ILE A 39 11.71 -4.55 -2.65
CA ILE A 39 10.81 -5.63 -2.22
C ILE A 39 11.67 -6.86 -1.97
N GLN A 40 11.67 -7.34 -0.73
CA GLN A 40 12.31 -8.59 -0.35
C GLN A 40 11.24 -9.62 -0.02
N ILE A 41 11.27 -10.75 -0.72
CA ILE A 41 10.34 -11.86 -0.51
C ILE A 41 11.13 -13.07 -0.02
N GLN A 42 10.76 -13.60 1.13
CA GLN A 42 11.30 -14.82 1.69
C GLN A 42 10.19 -15.85 1.82
N ARG A 43 10.34 -16.99 1.17
CA ARG A 43 9.40 -18.12 1.24
C ARG A 43 9.66 -18.97 2.48
N GLY A 44 8.57 -19.48 3.04
CA GLY A 44 8.64 -20.39 4.19
C GLY A 44 9.06 -19.70 5.47
N ILE A 45 9.49 -20.49 6.44
CA ILE A 45 9.95 -20.00 7.74
C ILE A 45 11.28 -19.29 7.55
N GLY A 46 11.26 -17.98 7.65
CA GLY A 46 12.46 -17.15 7.57
C GLY A 46 13.21 -17.05 8.91
N THR A 47 14.24 -16.21 8.93
CA THR A 47 14.86 -15.77 10.16
C THR A 47 13.85 -15.03 11.02
N SER A 48 13.88 -15.22 12.32
CA SER A 48 12.88 -14.75 13.31
C SER A 48 12.70 -13.22 13.41
N SER A 49 13.41 -12.42 12.62
CA SER A 49 13.29 -10.96 12.58
C SER A 49 11.96 -10.46 11.95
N ASN A 50 11.20 -11.34 11.30
CA ASN A 50 10.02 -10.94 10.53
C ASN A 50 8.69 -11.05 11.30
N GLY A 51 8.72 -11.27 12.60
CA GLY A 51 7.53 -11.28 13.46
C GLY A 51 6.74 -12.59 13.48
N ALA A 52 5.64 -12.59 14.20
CA ALA A 52 4.74 -13.74 14.32
C ALA A 52 3.94 -13.96 13.03
N GLY A 53 3.61 -15.20 12.72
CA GLY A 53 2.70 -15.54 11.61
C GLY A 53 3.39 -15.77 10.25
N SER A 54 4.71 -15.60 10.12
CA SER A 54 5.42 -15.73 8.84
C SER A 54 5.74 -17.18 8.42
N PHE A 55 4.75 -18.08 8.53
CA PHE A 55 4.93 -19.49 8.15
C PHE A 55 4.95 -19.72 6.63
N GLY A 56 4.19 -18.94 5.90
CA GLY A 56 4.07 -19.08 4.45
C GLY A 56 5.14 -18.28 3.71
N ALA A 57 5.30 -17.03 4.08
CA ALA A 57 6.30 -16.11 3.53
C ALA A 57 6.42 -14.84 4.38
N SER A 58 7.50 -14.10 4.10
CA SER A 58 7.65 -12.69 4.54
C SER A 58 7.84 -11.80 3.31
N ILE A 59 7.17 -10.66 3.29
CA ILE A 59 7.29 -9.63 2.27
C ILE A 59 7.70 -8.33 2.97
N ASN A 60 8.90 -7.85 2.69
CA ASN A 60 9.41 -6.62 3.26
C ASN A 60 9.47 -5.55 2.18
N LEU A 61 8.69 -4.49 2.35
CA LEU A 61 8.63 -3.33 1.47
C LEU A 61 9.46 -2.20 2.08
N SER A 62 10.27 -1.52 1.27
CA SER A 62 11.03 -0.35 1.74
C SER A 62 10.79 0.85 0.83
N THR A 63 10.56 2.01 1.47
CA THR A 63 10.40 3.32 0.82
C THR A 63 11.45 4.32 1.29
N ASN A 64 12.44 3.90 2.08
CA ASN A 64 13.36 4.77 2.82
C ASN A 64 14.67 5.05 2.09
N GLU A 65 14.71 4.96 0.77
CA GLU A 65 15.88 5.32 -0.02
C GLU A 65 16.22 6.81 0.11
N VAL A 66 17.50 7.12 -0.06
CA VAL A 66 18.00 8.50 -0.08
C VAL A 66 18.39 8.83 -1.51
N ASN A 67 17.62 9.70 -2.15
CA ASN A 67 17.96 10.26 -3.45
C ASN A 67 18.81 11.51 -3.26
N ASN A 68 19.95 11.57 -3.92
CA ASN A 68 20.82 12.72 -3.83
C ASN A 68 20.38 13.87 -4.74
N GLU A 69 19.70 13.56 -5.84
CA GLU A 69 19.26 14.50 -6.85
C GLU A 69 17.78 14.81 -6.76
N SER A 70 17.40 16.03 -7.08
CA SER A 70 15.98 16.40 -7.17
C SER A 70 15.35 15.78 -8.41
N TYR A 71 14.10 15.38 -8.31
CA TYR A 71 13.35 14.80 -9.42
C TYR A 71 11.87 15.16 -9.37
N ALA A 72 11.24 15.11 -10.51
CA ALA A 72 9.79 15.10 -10.67
C ALA A 72 9.42 14.13 -11.79
N GLU A 73 8.45 13.27 -11.55
CA GLU A 73 8.03 12.22 -12.48
C GLU A 73 6.50 12.19 -12.55
N LEU A 74 5.96 12.22 -13.77
CA LEU A 74 4.53 12.08 -14.03
C LEU A 74 4.29 10.81 -14.85
N ASN A 75 3.57 9.86 -14.27
CA ASN A 75 3.20 8.62 -14.92
C ASN A 75 1.69 8.56 -15.13
N ASN A 76 1.28 8.39 -16.39
CA ASN A 76 -0.11 8.21 -16.76
C ASN A 76 -0.26 6.92 -17.55
N SER A 77 -1.25 6.11 -17.22
CA SER A 77 -1.57 4.88 -17.91
C SER A 77 -3.07 4.79 -18.17
N TYR A 78 -3.41 4.21 -19.31
CA TYR A 78 -4.77 3.90 -19.69
C TYR A 78 -4.86 2.42 -20.10
N GLY A 79 -5.91 1.73 -19.68
CA GLY A 79 -6.11 0.31 -19.92
C GLY A 79 -7.57 -0.05 -20.18
N SER A 80 -7.83 -1.35 -20.32
CA SER A 80 -9.18 -1.90 -20.51
C SER A 80 -10.13 -1.47 -19.38
N PHE A 81 -11.41 -1.47 -19.67
CA PHE A 81 -12.48 -1.10 -18.73
C PHE A 81 -12.35 0.33 -18.20
N ASN A 82 -11.95 1.26 -19.10
CA ASN A 82 -11.73 2.66 -18.78
C ASN A 82 -10.82 2.86 -17.57
N THR A 83 -9.79 2.00 -17.45
CA THR A 83 -8.85 2.08 -16.33
C THR A 83 -7.85 3.19 -16.56
N TRP A 84 -7.84 4.17 -15.67
CA TRP A 84 -6.87 5.25 -15.63
C TRP A 84 -6.00 5.15 -14.38
N LYS A 85 -4.71 5.30 -14.53
CA LYS A 85 -3.78 5.50 -13.43
C LYS A 85 -2.98 6.76 -13.68
N ASN A 86 -2.95 7.66 -12.71
CA ASN A 86 -2.18 8.90 -12.73
C ASN A 86 -1.35 8.96 -11.46
N THR A 87 -0.04 9.12 -11.59
CA THR A 87 0.90 9.16 -10.47
C THR A 87 1.89 10.30 -10.68
N LEU A 88 1.96 11.19 -9.71
CA LEU A 88 2.98 12.24 -9.61
C LEU A 88 3.93 11.87 -8.48
N LYS A 89 5.24 11.81 -8.78
CA LYS A 89 6.31 11.68 -7.78
C LYS A 89 7.22 12.90 -7.84
N PHE A 90 7.78 13.25 -6.71
CA PHE A 90 8.78 14.31 -6.63
C PHE A 90 9.70 14.10 -5.43
N GLY A 91 10.89 14.61 -5.55
CA GLY A 91 11.87 14.63 -4.48
C GLY A 91 12.78 15.84 -4.58
N THR A 92 13.19 16.36 -3.44
CA THR A 92 14.10 17.52 -3.38
C THR A 92 15.55 17.16 -3.64
N GLY A 93 15.89 15.86 -3.60
CA GLY A 93 17.26 15.46 -3.39
C GLY A 93 17.75 15.87 -2.00
N LEU A 94 19.03 15.66 -1.74
CA LEU A 94 19.64 15.96 -0.45
C LEU A 94 20.00 17.45 -0.34
N LEU A 95 19.10 18.25 0.22
CA LEU A 95 19.31 19.69 0.42
C LEU A 95 20.35 19.94 1.53
N SER A 96 21.31 20.79 1.23
CA SER A 96 22.42 21.15 2.16
C SER A 96 23.10 19.92 2.79
N ASN A 97 23.13 18.79 2.08
CA ASN A 97 23.64 17.50 2.53
C ASN A 97 22.94 16.92 3.78
N HIS A 98 21.76 17.41 4.13
CA HIS A 98 21.07 17.00 5.36
C HIS A 98 19.59 16.72 5.19
N PHE A 99 18.85 17.51 4.42
CA PHE A 99 17.41 17.44 4.38
C PHE A 99 16.92 16.77 3.09
N LEU A 100 15.96 15.88 3.22
CA LEU A 100 15.32 15.17 2.12
C LEU A 100 13.80 15.25 2.27
N ILE A 101 13.10 15.55 1.19
CA ILE A 101 11.65 15.45 1.12
C ILE A 101 11.31 14.70 -0.17
N ASP A 102 10.54 13.63 -0.03
CA ASP A 102 9.97 12.88 -1.15
C ASP A 102 8.46 12.83 -1.03
N GLY A 103 7.78 12.81 -2.16
CA GLY A 103 6.34 12.72 -2.19
C GLY A 103 5.80 11.98 -3.41
N ARG A 104 4.61 11.39 -3.25
CA ARG A 104 3.83 10.77 -4.32
C ARG A 104 2.34 11.03 -4.09
N PHE A 105 1.65 11.39 -5.18
CA PHE A 105 0.20 11.38 -5.26
C PHE A 105 -0.21 10.43 -6.38
N SER A 106 -1.24 9.63 -6.12
CA SER A 106 -1.73 8.67 -7.12
C SER A 106 -3.24 8.58 -7.09
N ARG A 107 -3.81 8.41 -8.28
CA ARG A 107 -5.23 8.11 -8.45
C ARG A 107 -5.39 7.01 -9.49
N ILE A 108 -6.23 6.02 -9.17
CA ILE A 108 -6.60 4.93 -10.08
C ILE A 108 -8.13 4.89 -10.13
N THR A 109 -8.68 4.87 -11.34
CA THR A 109 -10.11 4.66 -11.57
C THR A 109 -10.32 3.55 -12.60
N SER A 110 -11.36 2.77 -12.46
CA SER A 110 -11.74 1.73 -13.41
C SER A 110 -13.24 1.46 -13.35
N ASP A 111 -13.83 1.09 -14.49
CA ASP A 111 -15.21 0.57 -14.52
C ASP A 111 -15.26 -0.91 -14.16
N GLY A 112 -14.11 -1.62 -14.22
CA GLY A 112 -14.00 -3.05 -13.93
C GLY A 112 -14.56 -3.95 -15.03
N TYR A 113 -14.15 -5.22 -15.02
CA TYR A 113 -14.67 -6.23 -15.95
C TYR A 113 -16.04 -6.77 -15.53
N ILE A 114 -16.23 -6.96 -14.24
CA ILE A 114 -17.48 -7.46 -13.64
C ILE A 114 -18.51 -6.32 -13.60
N ASP A 115 -19.79 -6.65 -13.79
CA ASP A 115 -20.88 -5.66 -13.77
C ASP A 115 -20.82 -4.81 -12.49
N ARG A 116 -20.83 -3.50 -12.64
CA ARG A 116 -20.77 -2.51 -11.56
C ARG A 116 -19.47 -2.51 -10.74
N ALA A 117 -18.42 -3.27 -11.11
CA ALA A 117 -17.16 -3.37 -10.38
C ALA A 117 -16.29 -2.10 -10.47
N THR A 118 -16.92 -0.95 -10.29
CA THR A 118 -16.19 0.34 -10.35
C THR A 118 -15.24 0.51 -9.18
N SER A 119 -14.10 1.14 -9.44
CA SER A 119 -13.15 1.53 -8.41
C SER A 119 -12.68 2.97 -8.58
N ASN A 120 -12.52 3.66 -7.46
CA ASN A 120 -11.87 4.97 -7.37
C ASN A 120 -10.92 4.95 -6.16
N LEU A 121 -9.64 4.90 -6.46
CA LEU A 121 -8.59 4.70 -5.48
C LEU A 121 -7.67 5.93 -5.49
N GLU A 122 -7.41 6.48 -4.32
CA GLU A 122 -6.55 7.65 -4.13
C GLU A 122 -5.50 7.32 -3.08
N SER A 123 -4.26 7.76 -3.29
CA SER A 123 -3.24 7.62 -2.27
C SER A 123 -2.19 8.71 -2.33
N PHE A 124 -1.58 8.95 -1.19
CA PHE A 124 -0.39 9.78 -1.12
C PHE A 124 0.67 9.19 -0.18
N TYR A 125 1.90 9.55 -0.47
CA TYR A 125 3.07 9.28 0.34
C TYR A 125 3.86 10.56 0.48
N VAL A 126 4.29 10.88 1.69
CA VAL A 126 5.23 11.96 1.97
C VAL A 126 6.25 11.46 2.97
N SER A 127 7.52 11.67 2.66
CA SER A 127 8.64 11.38 3.54
C SER A 127 9.47 12.64 3.73
N ALA A 128 9.84 12.92 4.97
CA ALA A 128 10.78 13.97 5.32
C ALA A 128 11.89 13.39 6.19
N ALA A 129 13.14 13.67 5.85
CA ALA A 129 14.27 13.17 6.59
C ALA A 129 15.33 14.25 6.87
N TYR A 130 15.94 14.16 8.03
CA TYR A 130 17.19 14.81 8.37
C TYR A 130 18.28 13.76 8.55
N ILE A 131 19.39 13.94 7.87
CA ILE A 131 20.48 12.96 7.84
C ILE A 131 21.81 13.68 8.11
N ASN A 132 22.62 13.12 8.98
CA ASN A 132 24.02 13.54 9.16
C ASN A 132 24.93 12.31 9.30
N SER A 133 26.23 12.54 9.52
CA SER A 133 27.22 11.45 9.59
C SER A 133 27.01 10.46 10.74
N HIS A 134 26.25 10.83 11.77
CA HIS A 134 26.08 10.04 12.99
C HIS A 134 24.63 9.71 13.30
N SER A 135 23.67 10.43 12.74
CA SER A 135 22.24 10.20 13.01
C SER A 135 21.36 10.46 11.81
N SER A 136 20.17 9.86 11.84
CA SER A 136 19.09 10.20 10.93
C SER A 136 17.76 10.21 11.65
N LEU A 137 16.90 11.15 11.28
CA LEU A 137 15.51 11.21 11.69
C LEU A 137 14.65 11.21 10.42
N ARG A 138 13.71 10.29 10.32
CA ARG A 138 12.79 10.23 9.17
C ARG A 138 11.35 10.09 9.65
N PHE A 139 10.49 10.88 9.05
CA PHE A 139 9.05 10.78 9.20
C PHE A 139 8.42 10.39 7.87
N ASN A 140 7.55 9.39 7.88
CA ASN A 140 6.76 8.97 6.73
C ASN A 140 5.27 9.10 7.06
N LEU A 141 4.52 9.64 6.12
CA LEU A 141 3.07 9.68 6.11
C LEU A 141 2.57 9.02 4.84
N ILE A 142 1.82 7.94 4.98
CA ILE A 142 1.31 7.13 3.88
C ILE A 142 -0.18 6.98 4.06
N SER A 143 -0.98 7.36 3.08
CA SER A 143 -2.44 7.25 3.17
C SER A 143 -3.02 6.71 1.88
N GLY A 144 -3.97 5.81 2.02
CA GLY A 144 -4.80 5.27 0.96
C GLY A 144 -6.27 5.50 1.24
N LYS A 145 -7.03 5.73 0.19
CA LYS A 145 -8.49 5.80 0.22
C LYS A 145 -9.02 4.96 -0.92
N GLU A 146 -9.93 4.08 -0.61
CA GLU A 146 -10.67 3.33 -1.60
C GLU A 146 -12.15 3.67 -1.57
N LYS A 147 -12.75 3.56 -2.76
CA LYS A 147 -14.17 3.39 -2.96
C LYS A 147 -14.35 2.39 -4.09
N THR A 148 -14.79 1.19 -3.73
CA THR A 148 -14.99 0.09 -4.68
C THR A 148 -16.42 -0.42 -4.58
N TYR A 149 -17.04 -0.73 -5.72
CA TYR A 149 -18.30 -1.46 -5.70
C TYR A 149 -18.00 -2.93 -5.37
N GLN A 150 -18.84 -3.55 -4.55
CA GLN A 150 -18.64 -4.96 -4.15
C GLN A 150 -18.82 -5.88 -5.35
N ALA A 151 -17.75 -6.62 -5.69
CA ALA A 151 -17.72 -7.60 -6.77
C ALA A 151 -16.89 -8.84 -6.37
N TRP A 152 -17.02 -9.27 -5.11
CA TRP A 152 -16.19 -10.32 -4.50
C TRP A 152 -16.72 -11.71 -4.76
N ASN A 153 -18.00 -11.82 -5.11
CA ASN A 153 -18.63 -13.10 -5.39
C ASN A 153 -18.19 -13.61 -6.76
N GLY A 154 -17.85 -14.87 -6.84
CA GLY A 154 -17.59 -15.50 -8.12
C GLY A 154 -18.85 -15.52 -8.98
N VAL A 155 -18.68 -15.62 -10.31
CA VAL A 155 -19.78 -15.87 -11.24
C VAL A 155 -20.21 -17.33 -11.12
N PRO A 156 -21.50 -17.61 -10.86
CA PRO A 156 -22.00 -19.00 -10.85
C PRO A 156 -21.73 -19.73 -12.17
N GLU A 157 -21.43 -21.02 -12.10
CA GLU A 157 -21.05 -21.83 -13.28
C GLU A 157 -22.08 -21.74 -14.42
N ASN A 158 -23.36 -21.76 -14.10
CA ASN A 158 -24.45 -21.65 -15.08
C ASN A 158 -24.52 -20.30 -15.81
N TYR A 159 -23.80 -19.27 -15.36
CA TYR A 159 -23.70 -17.96 -16.01
C TYR A 159 -22.44 -17.81 -16.88
N LEU A 160 -21.47 -18.73 -16.79
CA LEU A 160 -20.18 -18.58 -17.47
C LEU A 160 -20.30 -18.45 -18.99
N ASP A 161 -21.30 -19.10 -19.61
CA ASP A 161 -21.52 -19.03 -21.06
C ASP A 161 -22.44 -17.88 -21.51
N SER A 162 -23.28 -17.38 -20.60
CA SER A 162 -24.32 -16.40 -20.96
C SER A 162 -24.12 -15.00 -20.35
N ALA A 163 -23.48 -14.92 -19.17
CA ALA A 163 -23.34 -13.67 -18.40
C ALA A 163 -22.06 -13.67 -17.56
N ARG A 164 -20.89 -13.76 -18.22
CA ARG A 164 -19.58 -13.85 -17.54
C ARG A 164 -19.25 -12.67 -16.64
N THR A 165 -19.89 -11.54 -16.84
CA THR A 165 -19.69 -10.33 -16.04
C THR A 165 -20.68 -10.20 -14.88
N PHE A 166 -21.58 -11.18 -14.74
CA PHE A 166 -22.62 -11.11 -13.72
C PHE A 166 -22.06 -10.87 -12.32
N ASN A 167 -22.64 -9.89 -11.64
CA ASN A 167 -22.35 -9.58 -10.25
C ASN A 167 -23.63 -9.71 -9.42
N SER A 168 -23.61 -10.61 -8.44
CA SER A 168 -24.76 -10.81 -7.54
C SER A 168 -24.90 -9.70 -6.50
N SER A 169 -23.84 -8.96 -6.19
CA SER A 169 -23.92 -7.86 -5.21
C SER A 169 -24.84 -6.76 -5.69
N GLY A 170 -25.70 -6.28 -4.82
CA GLY A 170 -26.68 -5.24 -5.10
C GLY A 170 -27.93 -5.74 -5.81
N THR A 171 -28.12 -7.05 -6.04
CA THR A 171 -29.28 -7.64 -6.72
C THR A 171 -30.28 -8.28 -5.76
N GLU A 172 -30.20 -7.97 -4.47
CA GLU A 172 -31.05 -8.55 -3.42
C GLU A 172 -32.52 -8.11 -3.52
N LYS A 173 -32.81 -7.12 -4.38
CA LYS A 173 -34.19 -6.68 -4.72
C LYS A 173 -34.47 -6.87 -6.21
N PRO A 174 -35.76 -7.06 -6.60
CA PRO A 174 -36.17 -7.03 -8.00
C PRO A 174 -35.91 -5.66 -8.64
N GLY A 175 -35.56 -5.66 -9.93
CA GLY A 175 -35.36 -4.43 -10.71
C GLY A 175 -33.91 -3.95 -10.76
N THR A 176 -33.69 -2.66 -10.65
CA THR A 176 -32.37 -2.05 -10.76
C THR A 176 -31.53 -2.38 -9.50
N PRO A 177 -30.31 -2.91 -9.65
CA PRO A 177 -29.41 -3.18 -8.54
C PRO A 177 -29.11 -1.93 -7.69
N TYR A 178 -28.77 -2.12 -6.43
CA TYR A 178 -28.32 -1.02 -5.56
C TYR A 178 -27.06 -0.35 -6.12
N ALA A 179 -27.08 0.98 -6.18
CA ALA A 179 -25.93 1.75 -6.65
C ALA A 179 -24.87 2.02 -5.56
N ASN A 180 -25.24 1.80 -4.30
CA ASN A 180 -24.43 2.12 -3.13
C ASN A 180 -23.87 0.89 -2.39
N GLU A 181 -23.86 -0.28 -3.04
CA GLU A 181 -23.20 -1.48 -2.53
C GLU A 181 -21.68 -1.33 -2.70
N THR A 182 -21.13 -0.41 -1.91
CA THR A 182 -19.72 0.00 -2.04
C THR A 182 -18.96 -0.20 -0.74
N ASP A 183 -17.72 -0.60 -0.87
CA ASP A 183 -16.73 -0.51 0.18
C ASP A 183 -16.05 0.86 0.13
N ASN A 184 -15.90 1.49 1.29
CA ASN A 184 -15.27 2.79 1.41
C ASN A 184 -14.34 2.74 2.63
N TYR A 185 -13.05 2.81 2.40
CA TYR A 185 -12.08 2.74 3.48
C TYR A 185 -10.96 3.75 3.29
N ILE A 186 -10.46 4.27 4.40
CA ILE A 186 -9.29 5.14 4.46
C ILE A 186 -8.32 4.54 5.46
N GLN A 187 -7.09 4.27 5.02
CA GLN A 187 -6.02 3.82 5.90
C GLN A 187 -4.86 4.82 5.85
N THR A 188 -4.35 5.17 7.03
CA THR A 188 -3.23 6.11 7.15
C THR A 188 -2.19 5.57 8.12
N HIS A 189 -0.94 5.53 7.67
CA HIS A 189 0.22 5.13 8.43
C HIS A 189 1.10 6.36 8.72
N TYR A 190 1.44 6.54 9.97
CA TYR A 190 2.44 7.47 10.46
C TYR A 190 3.62 6.66 10.97
N GLN A 191 4.83 6.93 10.48
CA GLN A 191 6.04 6.24 10.89
C GLN A 191 7.12 7.24 11.22
N LEU A 192 7.81 7.06 12.34
CA LEU A 192 8.95 7.87 12.76
C LEU A 192 10.13 6.96 13.06
N PHE A 193 11.25 7.21 12.42
CA PHE A 193 12.49 6.45 12.59
C PHE A 193 13.61 7.36 13.09
N TYR A 194 14.30 6.93 14.11
CA TYR A 194 15.51 7.58 14.57
C TYR A 194 16.66 6.56 14.63
N ASN A 195 17.75 6.86 13.95
CA ASN A 195 18.96 6.05 13.98
C ASN A 195 20.10 6.90 14.55
N GLN A 196 20.91 6.32 15.43
CA GLN A 196 22.07 6.96 16.03
C GLN A 196 23.25 6.01 16.02
N LYS A 197 24.37 6.47 15.49
CA LYS A 197 25.68 5.85 15.63
C LYS A 197 26.44 6.59 16.73
N ILE A 198 26.70 5.93 17.85
CA ILE A 198 27.41 6.51 18.99
C ILE A 198 28.92 6.45 18.73
N ASN A 199 29.40 5.30 18.25
CA ASN A 199 30.81 5.08 17.88
C ASN A 199 30.90 3.94 16.85
N SER A 200 32.12 3.47 16.55
CA SER A 200 32.33 2.38 15.58
C SER A 200 31.76 1.03 16.00
N ALA A 201 31.56 0.80 17.31
CA ALA A 201 31.05 -0.46 17.84
C ALA A 201 29.57 -0.41 18.30
N LEU A 202 29.03 0.79 18.49
CA LEU A 202 27.69 0.95 19.07
C LEU A 202 26.80 1.87 18.21
N SER A 203 25.67 1.33 17.81
CA SER A 203 24.57 2.09 17.18
C SER A 203 23.24 1.56 17.70
N PHE A 204 22.21 2.41 17.66
CA PHE A 204 20.84 1.99 17.94
C PHE A 204 19.86 2.63 16.96
N ASN A 205 18.70 2.01 16.83
CA ASN A 205 17.56 2.55 16.12
C ASN A 205 16.30 2.49 16.99
N VAL A 206 15.42 3.45 16.79
CA VAL A 206 14.09 3.49 17.41
C VAL A 206 13.08 3.78 16.31
N ALA A 207 12.00 3.02 16.28
CA ALA A 207 10.88 3.27 15.38
C ALA A 207 9.59 3.39 16.19
N GLY A 208 8.81 4.42 15.88
CA GLY A 208 7.46 4.59 16.38
C GLY A 208 6.48 4.62 15.21
N PHE A 209 5.28 4.07 15.39
CA PHE A 209 4.26 4.10 14.35
C PHE A 209 2.85 4.19 14.93
N LEU A 210 1.95 4.72 14.10
CA LEU A 210 0.51 4.74 14.34
C LEU A 210 -0.21 4.43 13.03
N VAL A 211 -1.16 3.50 13.07
CA VAL A 211 -2.05 3.19 11.95
C VAL A 211 -3.47 3.57 12.33
N ARG A 212 -4.16 4.25 11.42
CA ARG A 212 -5.57 4.63 11.58
C ARG A 212 -6.34 4.14 10.37
N GLY A 213 -7.41 3.38 10.63
CA GLY A 213 -8.40 2.96 9.66
C GLY A 213 -9.73 3.68 9.93
N LYS A 214 -10.50 3.92 8.86
CA LYS A 214 -11.86 4.43 8.91
C LYS A 214 -12.62 3.88 7.70
N GLY A 215 -13.65 3.07 7.94
CA GLY A 215 -14.68 2.65 7.00
C GLY A 215 -15.95 3.49 7.11
#